data_1a0fabc99abd6c52087a2bda91c45b08
#
_entry.id   1a0fabc99abd6c52087a2bda91c45b08
#
_cell.length_a   1.000
_cell.length_b   1.000
_cell.length_c   1.000
_cell.angle_alpha   90.00
_cell.angle_beta   90.00
_cell.angle_gamma   90.00
#
_symmetry.space_group_name_H-M   'P 1'
#
loop_
_entity.id
_entity.type
_entity.pdbx_description
1 polymer ?
#
loop_
_entity_poly.entity_id
_entity_poly.type
_entity_poly.pdbx_seq_one_letter_code
_entity_poly.pdbx_strand_id
1 'polypeptide(L)'
;MDGNVRKNWLMLIILVVIIAVSAVLADQIESDFGKVEVSVVEIVDLDGYTIAAKLFVPDGASASNPMPAVVNMHGYQNDKNVQDPFSIELARRGFVVLAPDSLGHGDSGGGLNTAAWFGDPTYVMGNETALAWLIKQPYVDAANIGVMGHSMGGMNAVKLPGLFPDNVKAVVQQASSPGSPELPNLLMLQARYDEFGGFRENQPRTEELTSSETRLAALGLEAEGSIEWDTTYGSFADGTARRMAFINMDHHLLPLKNKSVAEAVDWMRLALKDGEGGSMWIDPTKQIFMFKEILGFITLLGTMVTMLPITNLLLKTKFFAPVAQPMPNRHFPDKGTWWKLATLNALIGGILYPLTTQYGGIGGKIEQWFSWAKLEMGNGVAAFFVANAVVAGTLFIFWYRNAKKEGVTMYDVGVSFDEEKTKIDWGILGKTVLLGVILFLWMYLLEGIFQWTTGQEFRFAWPYMRQFSSGQRVGFFFIYLIPALLFFLINGGIFLYGQARMKEYETPAKTQWMWWLKVVYAMVAGLFLIWAFQYLPWFLGGAGPGFETITFFQMDLSQFTSMWPLMLFVYIPEFIILFWFLTWFFRRTGKIYLGALMISGLAIWFLAAGSIYLM
;
A
#
# COMPACT_ATOMS: atom_id res chain seq x y z
N MET A 1 13.20 -29.96 28.48
CA MET A 1 12.86 -28.67 27.87
C MET A 1 11.57 -28.18 28.51
N ASP A 2 11.54 -26.94 29.06
CA ASP A 2 10.31 -26.36 29.65
C ASP A 2 9.18 -26.41 28.61
N GLY A 3 7.97 -26.83 29.03
CA GLY A 3 6.81 -27.01 28.14
C GLY A 3 6.48 -25.75 27.32
N ASN A 4 6.69 -24.57 27.90
CA ASN A 4 6.52 -23.31 27.20
C ASN A 4 7.58 -23.05 26.11
N VAL A 5 8.82 -23.50 26.31
CA VAL A 5 9.88 -23.40 25.29
C VAL A 5 9.54 -24.29 24.11
N ARG A 6 9.11 -25.54 24.37
CA ARG A 6 8.68 -26.47 23.30
C ARG A 6 7.50 -25.91 22.50
N LYS A 7 6.52 -25.32 23.18
CA LYS A 7 5.35 -24.69 22.52
C LYS A 7 5.76 -23.53 21.59
N ASN A 8 6.68 -22.66 22.02
CA ASN A 8 7.13 -21.54 21.18
C ASN A 8 7.95 -22.03 19.97
N TRP A 9 8.80 -23.04 20.12
CA TRP A 9 9.51 -23.65 18.99
C TRP A 9 8.53 -24.28 17.99
N LEU A 10 7.55 -25.05 18.49
CA LEU A 10 6.54 -25.65 17.62
C LEU A 10 5.73 -24.58 16.87
N MET A 11 5.32 -23.51 17.56
CA MET A 11 4.63 -22.39 16.94
C MET A 11 5.47 -21.74 15.84
N LEU A 12 6.75 -21.48 16.10
CA LEU A 12 7.67 -20.88 15.11
C LEU A 12 7.83 -21.77 13.88
N ILE A 13 8.04 -23.08 14.08
CA ILE A 13 8.17 -24.05 12.99
C ILE A 13 6.89 -24.08 12.14
N ILE A 14 5.72 -24.16 12.76
CA ILE A 14 4.43 -24.15 12.05
C ILE A 14 4.27 -22.86 11.24
N LEU A 15 4.58 -21.70 11.81
CA LEU A 15 4.48 -20.41 11.10
C LEU A 15 5.42 -20.37 9.90
N VAL A 16 6.69 -20.77 10.06
CA VAL A 16 7.64 -20.81 8.96
C VAL A 16 7.20 -21.77 7.86
N VAL A 17 6.64 -22.93 8.22
CA VAL A 17 6.07 -23.86 7.23
C VAL A 17 4.87 -23.26 6.50
N ILE A 18 3.96 -22.58 7.21
CA ILE A 18 2.81 -21.91 6.59
C ILE A 18 3.30 -20.83 5.61
N ILE A 19 4.27 -20.01 6.02
CA ILE A 19 4.86 -18.98 5.18
C ILE A 19 5.50 -19.61 3.93
N ALA A 20 6.31 -20.64 4.10
CA ALA A 20 6.98 -21.34 3.01
C ALA A 20 5.98 -21.94 2.00
N VAL A 21 4.97 -22.67 2.50
CA VAL A 21 3.94 -23.25 1.64
C VAL A 21 3.15 -22.15 0.92
N SER A 22 2.79 -21.08 1.61
CA SER A 22 2.05 -19.97 1.01
C SER A 22 2.87 -19.24 -0.07
N ALA A 23 4.15 -18.99 0.16
CA ALA A 23 5.02 -18.35 -0.81
C ALA A 23 5.21 -19.22 -2.08
N VAL A 24 5.46 -20.52 -1.90
CA VAL A 24 5.59 -21.46 -3.02
C VAL A 24 4.27 -21.59 -3.80
N LEU A 25 3.14 -21.66 -3.12
CA LEU A 25 1.84 -21.73 -3.81
C LEU A 25 1.52 -20.41 -4.53
N ALA A 26 1.90 -19.27 -3.99
CA ALA A 26 1.74 -17.96 -4.65
C ALA A 26 2.55 -17.92 -5.96
N ASP A 27 3.80 -18.37 -5.94
CA ASP A 27 4.66 -18.51 -7.12
C ASP A 27 4.05 -19.46 -8.18
N GLN A 28 3.55 -20.61 -7.74
CA GLN A 28 2.89 -21.57 -8.65
C GLN A 28 1.63 -21.00 -9.29
N ILE A 29 0.86 -20.18 -8.57
CA ILE A 29 -0.33 -19.51 -9.13
C ILE A 29 0.10 -18.41 -10.11
N GLU A 30 1.13 -17.66 -9.78
CA GLU A 30 1.65 -16.60 -10.65
C GLU A 30 2.14 -17.14 -11.99
N SER A 31 2.81 -18.30 -11.97
CA SER A 31 3.32 -19.00 -13.16
C SER A 31 2.30 -19.93 -13.83
N ASP A 32 1.02 -19.90 -13.45
CA ASP A 32 -0.01 -20.89 -13.87
C ASP A 32 0.51 -22.33 -13.78
N PHE A 33 1.11 -22.66 -12.63
CA PHE A 33 1.71 -23.96 -12.34
C PHE A 33 2.79 -24.38 -13.35
N GLY A 34 3.65 -23.42 -13.72
CA GLY A 34 4.80 -23.60 -14.60
C GLY A 34 4.47 -23.53 -16.10
N LYS A 35 3.26 -23.11 -16.49
CA LYS A 35 2.90 -22.86 -17.89
C LYS A 35 3.24 -21.45 -18.38
N VAL A 36 3.65 -20.59 -17.48
CA VAL A 36 4.11 -19.23 -17.74
C VAL A 36 5.46 -19.05 -17.08
N GLU A 37 6.48 -18.72 -17.83
CA GLU A 37 7.77 -18.30 -17.28
C GLU A 37 7.62 -16.87 -16.75
N VAL A 38 7.91 -16.67 -15.45
CA VAL A 38 7.88 -15.37 -14.81
C VAL A 38 9.28 -14.98 -14.39
N SER A 39 9.74 -13.81 -14.82
CA SER A 39 11.08 -13.31 -14.51
C SER A 39 11.08 -11.80 -14.28
N VAL A 40 12.07 -11.29 -13.58
CA VAL A 40 12.33 -9.86 -13.47
C VAL A 40 13.44 -9.49 -14.44
N VAL A 41 13.19 -8.49 -15.28
CA VAL A 41 14.16 -7.97 -16.24
C VAL A 41 14.53 -6.54 -15.90
N GLU A 42 15.78 -6.18 -16.14
CA GLU A 42 16.31 -4.83 -15.99
C GLU A 42 16.57 -4.23 -17.36
N ILE A 43 15.96 -3.10 -17.65
CA ILE A 43 16.04 -2.39 -18.92
C ILE A 43 16.66 -1.03 -18.63
N VAL A 44 17.74 -0.68 -19.34
CA VAL A 44 18.40 0.62 -19.15
C VAL A 44 17.84 1.62 -20.16
N ASP A 45 17.41 2.78 -19.68
CA ASP A 45 16.95 3.87 -20.53
C ASP A 45 18.11 4.70 -21.11
N LEU A 46 17.78 5.70 -21.93
CA LEU A 46 18.75 6.56 -22.58
C LEU A 46 19.54 7.44 -21.60
N ASP A 47 18.97 7.72 -20.44
CA ASP A 47 19.59 8.52 -19.38
C ASP A 47 20.41 7.67 -18.41
N GLY A 48 20.46 6.35 -18.63
CA GLY A 48 21.21 5.39 -17.83
C GLY A 48 20.47 4.92 -16.57
N TYR A 49 19.18 5.21 -16.42
CA TYR A 49 18.38 4.68 -15.33
C TYR A 49 17.90 3.26 -15.63
N THR A 50 17.87 2.43 -14.61
CA THR A 50 17.32 1.08 -14.71
C THR A 50 15.81 1.09 -14.53
N ILE A 51 15.09 0.47 -15.46
CA ILE A 51 13.67 0.15 -15.37
C ILE A 51 13.56 -1.33 -15.02
N ALA A 52 13.10 -1.65 -13.83
CA ALA A 52 12.81 -3.02 -13.43
C ALA A 52 11.41 -3.40 -13.90
N ALA A 53 11.26 -4.55 -14.54
CA ALA A 53 9.96 -5.00 -15.02
C ALA A 53 9.77 -6.49 -14.75
N LYS A 54 8.53 -6.90 -14.47
CA LYS A 54 8.14 -8.30 -14.40
C LYS A 54 7.66 -8.75 -15.77
N LEU A 55 8.28 -9.80 -16.28
CA LEU A 55 7.99 -10.38 -17.59
C LEU A 55 7.32 -11.73 -17.42
N PHE A 56 6.20 -11.92 -18.08
CA PHE A 56 5.43 -13.16 -18.15
C PHE A 56 5.47 -13.67 -19.59
N VAL A 57 6.02 -14.85 -19.80
CA VAL A 57 6.13 -15.49 -21.14
C VAL A 57 5.36 -16.81 -21.11
N PRO A 58 4.23 -16.95 -21.83
CA PRO A 58 3.49 -18.19 -21.89
C PRO A 58 4.30 -19.31 -22.60
N ASP A 59 4.09 -20.56 -22.19
CA ASP A 59 4.62 -21.72 -22.87
C ASP A 59 4.26 -21.70 -24.38
N GLY A 60 5.25 -22.03 -25.20
CA GLY A 60 5.08 -22.04 -26.66
C GLY A 60 5.31 -20.69 -27.36
N ALA A 61 5.51 -19.60 -26.62
CA ALA A 61 5.97 -18.34 -27.19
C ALA A 61 7.43 -18.49 -27.67
N SER A 62 7.68 -18.20 -28.95
CA SER A 62 9.01 -18.38 -29.54
C SER A 62 9.16 -17.53 -30.80
N ALA A 63 10.34 -17.45 -31.39
CA ALA A 63 10.57 -16.77 -32.65
C ALA A 63 9.80 -17.38 -33.83
N SER A 64 9.43 -18.66 -33.75
CA SER A 64 8.59 -19.35 -34.75
C SER A 64 7.09 -19.27 -34.44
N ASN A 65 6.73 -18.83 -33.24
CA ASN A 65 5.36 -18.66 -32.78
C ASN A 65 5.28 -17.41 -31.88
N PRO A 66 5.48 -16.19 -32.44
CA PRO A 66 5.40 -14.98 -31.66
C PRO A 66 3.96 -14.75 -31.19
N MET A 67 3.79 -14.29 -29.95
CA MET A 67 2.49 -14.05 -29.33
C MET A 67 2.22 -12.55 -29.17
N PRO A 68 0.94 -12.11 -29.21
CA PRO A 68 0.56 -10.75 -28.87
C PRO A 68 1.05 -10.39 -27.46
N ALA A 69 1.39 -9.13 -27.26
CA ALA A 69 1.93 -8.71 -25.99
C ALA A 69 1.19 -7.53 -25.36
N VAL A 70 1.32 -7.37 -24.05
CA VAL A 70 0.69 -6.28 -23.29
C VAL A 70 1.72 -5.64 -22.34
N VAL A 71 1.83 -4.31 -22.39
CA VAL A 71 2.51 -3.54 -21.35
C VAL A 71 1.49 -3.11 -20.31
N ASN A 72 1.71 -3.49 -19.04
CA ASN A 72 0.75 -3.31 -17.95
C ASN A 72 1.33 -2.43 -16.84
N MET A 73 0.94 -1.15 -16.81
CA MET A 73 1.53 -0.09 -16.02
C MET A 73 0.75 0.16 -14.73
N HIS A 74 1.48 0.24 -13.61
CA HIS A 74 0.90 0.53 -12.30
C HIS A 74 0.54 2.00 -12.10
N GLY A 75 -0.27 2.28 -11.08
CA GLY A 75 -0.64 3.62 -10.63
C GLY A 75 0.42 4.27 -9.73
N TYR A 76 0.15 5.52 -9.40
CA TYR A 76 0.97 6.32 -8.49
C TYR A 76 1.11 5.63 -7.11
N GLN A 77 2.29 5.70 -6.48
CA GLN A 77 2.62 5.03 -5.21
C GLN A 77 2.54 3.49 -5.24
N ASN A 78 2.45 2.89 -6.40
CA ASN A 78 2.42 1.45 -6.60
C ASN A 78 3.70 0.93 -7.26
N ASP A 79 3.72 -0.32 -7.60
CA ASP A 79 4.78 -1.01 -8.32
C ASP A 79 4.21 -2.06 -9.28
N LYS A 80 5.09 -2.71 -10.04
CA LYS A 80 4.75 -3.76 -11.02
C LYS A 80 3.84 -4.85 -10.47
N ASN A 81 3.96 -5.21 -9.19
CA ASN A 81 3.23 -6.33 -8.60
C ASN A 81 1.74 -6.02 -8.35
N VAL A 82 1.34 -4.75 -8.22
CA VAL A 82 -0.09 -4.37 -8.09
C VAL A 82 -0.88 -4.72 -9.34
N GLN A 83 -0.21 -4.87 -10.48
CA GLN A 83 -0.82 -5.25 -11.74
C GLN A 83 -0.82 -6.77 -12.00
N ASP A 84 -0.34 -7.58 -11.06
CA ASP A 84 -0.35 -9.05 -11.17
C ASP A 84 -1.73 -9.66 -11.49
N PRO A 85 -2.88 -9.13 -10.98
CA PRO A 85 -4.18 -9.65 -11.36
C PRO A 85 -4.41 -9.71 -12.86
N PHE A 86 -4.06 -8.65 -13.57
CA PHE A 86 -4.17 -8.61 -15.04
C PHE A 86 -3.05 -9.39 -15.72
N SER A 87 -1.81 -9.27 -15.22
CA SER A 87 -0.65 -9.92 -15.83
C SER A 87 -0.77 -11.44 -15.80
N ILE A 88 -1.15 -12.02 -14.67
CA ILE A 88 -1.40 -13.45 -14.52
C ILE A 88 -2.50 -13.91 -15.48
N GLU A 89 -3.64 -13.21 -15.47
CA GLU A 89 -4.80 -13.66 -16.24
C GLU A 89 -4.63 -13.48 -17.75
N LEU A 90 -3.88 -12.48 -18.21
CA LEU A 90 -3.49 -12.33 -19.60
C LEU A 90 -2.48 -13.39 -20.04
N ALA A 91 -1.42 -13.60 -19.25
CA ALA A 91 -0.37 -14.57 -19.58
C ALA A 91 -0.91 -16.00 -19.68
N ARG A 92 -1.80 -16.42 -18.77
CA ARG A 92 -2.50 -17.72 -18.82
C ARG A 92 -3.33 -17.92 -20.09
N ARG A 93 -3.63 -16.85 -20.81
CA ARG A 93 -4.42 -16.87 -22.06
C ARG A 93 -3.57 -16.58 -23.30
N GLY A 94 -2.25 -16.73 -23.18
CA GLY A 94 -1.33 -16.66 -24.30
C GLY A 94 -1.02 -15.23 -24.75
N PHE A 95 -0.86 -14.31 -23.80
CA PHE A 95 -0.28 -13.00 -24.03
C PHE A 95 1.08 -12.93 -23.33
N VAL A 96 2.10 -12.42 -24.01
CA VAL A 96 3.33 -11.99 -23.32
C VAL A 96 3.01 -10.70 -22.57
N VAL A 97 3.34 -10.63 -21.27
CA VAL A 97 3.04 -9.44 -20.47
C VAL A 97 4.31 -8.86 -19.86
N LEU A 98 4.50 -7.57 -20.02
CA LEU A 98 5.55 -6.81 -19.35
C LEU A 98 4.92 -5.80 -18.39
N ALA A 99 5.20 -5.93 -17.11
CA ALA A 99 4.75 -5.01 -16.07
C ALA A 99 5.96 -4.21 -15.54
N PRO A 100 6.23 -3.00 -16.05
CA PRO A 100 7.35 -2.17 -15.60
C PRO A 100 7.04 -1.43 -14.31
N ASP A 101 8.06 -1.21 -13.48
CA ASP A 101 8.07 -0.15 -12.49
C ASP A 101 8.40 1.17 -13.21
N SER A 102 7.54 2.15 -13.14
CA SER A 102 7.84 3.49 -13.66
C SER A 102 9.00 4.13 -12.90
N LEU A 103 9.75 5.04 -13.51
CA LEU A 103 10.85 5.76 -12.85
C LEU A 103 10.42 6.36 -11.51
N GLY A 104 11.27 6.21 -10.50
CA GLY A 104 10.99 6.64 -9.11
C GLY A 104 10.08 5.71 -8.31
N HIS A 105 9.61 4.61 -8.90
CA HIS A 105 8.74 3.62 -8.26
C HIS A 105 9.43 2.25 -8.13
N GLY A 106 8.91 1.42 -7.25
CA GLY A 106 9.33 0.03 -7.10
C GLY A 106 10.85 -0.15 -7.03
N ASP A 107 11.38 -0.96 -7.94
CA ASP A 107 12.81 -1.24 -8.08
C ASP A 107 13.49 -0.39 -9.17
N SER A 108 12.73 0.42 -9.91
CA SER A 108 13.28 1.30 -10.92
C SER A 108 14.07 2.46 -10.33
N GLY A 109 15.11 2.86 -11.05
CA GLY A 109 15.96 4.00 -10.71
C GLY A 109 15.30 5.35 -11.03
N GLY A 110 16.14 6.39 -11.06
CA GLY A 110 15.70 7.75 -11.36
C GLY A 110 14.97 8.42 -10.21
N GLY A 111 13.98 9.03 -10.30
CA GLY A 111 13.07 9.68 -9.37
C GLY A 111 11.88 10.22 -10.17
N LEU A 112 10.78 10.50 -9.53
CA LEU A 112 9.65 11.09 -10.20
C LEU A 112 9.95 12.53 -10.61
N ASN A 113 9.90 12.81 -11.91
CA ASN A 113 9.95 14.15 -12.46
C ASN A 113 8.51 14.64 -12.74
N THR A 114 7.89 15.26 -11.74
CA THR A 114 6.52 15.76 -11.84
C THR A 114 6.36 16.85 -12.90
N ALA A 115 7.36 17.70 -13.09
CA ALA A 115 7.30 18.78 -14.08
C ALA A 115 7.27 18.22 -15.52
N ALA A 116 8.09 17.22 -15.82
CA ALA A 116 8.07 16.55 -17.11
C ALA A 116 6.75 15.76 -17.30
N TRP A 117 6.28 15.08 -16.27
CA TRP A 117 5.07 14.26 -16.37
C TRP A 117 3.82 15.07 -16.72
N PHE A 118 3.67 16.26 -16.14
CA PHE A 118 2.54 17.15 -16.43
C PHE A 118 2.79 18.06 -17.64
N GLY A 119 4.04 18.39 -17.95
CA GLY A 119 4.39 19.37 -18.98
C GLY A 119 4.79 18.80 -20.35
N ASP A 120 5.24 17.53 -20.40
CA ASP A 120 5.68 16.87 -21.63
C ASP A 120 4.71 15.74 -22.02
N PRO A 121 3.99 15.88 -23.16
CA PRO A 121 3.06 14.84 -23.61
C PRO A 121 3.75 13.54 -24.02
N THR A 122 5.07 13.55 -24.24
CA THR A 122 5.85 12.37 -24.63
C THR A 122 6.47 11.66 -23.42
N TYR A 123 6.57 12.31 -22.29
CA TYR A 123 7.17 11.72 -21.09
C TYR A 123 6.20 10.75 -20.42
N VAL A 124 6.58 9.50 -20.34
CA VAL A 124 5.80 8.40 -19.72
C VAL A 124 6.61 7.59 -18.70
N MET A 125 7.57 8.22 -18.04
CA MET A 125 8.33 7.67 -16.91
C MET A 125 9.07 6.37 -17.22
N GLY A 126 9.67 6.26 -18.42
CA GLY A 126 10.43 5.10 -18.86
C GLY A 126 9.57 3.94 -19.42
N ASN A 127 8.25 4.06 -19.42
CA ASN A 127 7.38 3.02 -20.00
C ASN A 127 7.53 2.90 -21.52
N GLU A 128 7.95 3.96 -22.23
CA GLU A 128 8.33 3.93 -23.65
C GLU A 128 9.56 3.05 -23.89
N THR A 129 10.52 3.11 -22.99
CA THR A 129 11.72 2.27 -23.06
C THR A 129 11.38 0.80 -22.81
N ALA A 130 10.49 0.52 -21.84
CA ALA A 130 9.99 -0.82 -21.58
C ALA A 130 9.24 -1.40 -22.81
N LEU A 131 8.37 -0.61 -23.43
CA LEU A 131 7.66 -1.02 -24.66
C LEU A 131 8.63 -1.25 -25.84
N ALA A 132 9.59 -0.33 -26.05
CA ALA A 132 10.60 -0.46 -27.10
C ALA A 132 11.50 -1.70 -26.90
N TRP A 133 11.75 -2.10 -25.65
CA TRP A 133 12.46 -3.34 -25.34
C TRP A 133 11.58 -4.56 -25.64
N LEU A 134 10.30 -4.55 -25.27
CA LEU A 134 9.36 -5.66 -25.49
C LEU A 134 9.17 -5.96 -26.98
N ILE A 135 9.01 -4.93 -27.81
CA ILE A 135 8.86 -5.05 -29.27
C ILE A 135 10.04 -5.80 -29.92
N LYS A 136 11.23 -5.72 -29.35
CA LYS A 136 12.44 -6.38 -29.89
C LYS A 136 12.56 -7.85 -29.50
N GLN A 137 11.67 -8.37 -28.65
CA GLN A 137 11.77 -9.75 -28.24
C GLN A 137 11.29 -10.70 -29.36
N PRO A 138 12.05 -11.76 -29.67
CA PRO A 138 11.73 -12.62 -30.82
C PRO A 138 10.44 -13.41 -30.65
N TYR A 139 9.97 -13.60 -29.42
CA TYR A 139 8.74 -14.30 -29.08
C TYR A 139 7.51 -13.38 -29.00
N VAL A 140 7.65 -12.10 -29.35
CA VAL A 140 6.59 -11.09 -29.34
C VAL A 140 6.14 -10.79 -30.77
N ASP A 141 4.84 -10.80 -31.00
CA ASP A 141 4.23 -10.25 -32.20
C ASP A 141 4.18 -8.72 -32.09
N ALA A 142 5.21 -8.08 -32.65
CA ALA A 142 5.42 -6.64 -32.56
C ALA A 142 4.29 -5.80 -33.23
N ALA A 143 3.48 -6.40 -34.08
CA ALA A 143 2.35 -5.72 -34.74
C ALA A 143 1.07 -5.75 -33.89
N ASN A 144 1.02 -6.57 -32.82
CA ASN A 144 -0.16 -6.79 -32.00
C ASN A 144 0.13 -6.54 -30.52
N ILE A 145 0.36 -5.28 -30.15
CA ILE A 145 0.66 -4.86 -28.78
C ILE A 145 -0.55 -4.15 -28.17
N GLY A 146 -0.90 -4.52 -26.94
CA GLY A 146 -1.80 -3.78 -26.07
C GLY A 146 -1.04 -2.98 -25.02
N VAL A 147 -1.57 -1.84 -24.63
CA VAL A 147 -1.06 -1.07 -23.49
C VAL A 147 -2.18 -0.85 -22.50
N MET A 148 -1.89 -1.01 -21.22
CA MET A 148 -2.89 -0.81 -20.19
C MET A 148 -2.26 -0.24 -18.91
N GLY A 149 -3.08 0.39 -18.09
CA GLY A 149 -2.58 0.88 -16.82
C GLY A 149 -3.64 1.45 -15.91
N HIS A 150 -3.32 1.43 -14.62
CA HIS A 150 -4.15 1.96 -13.55
C HIS A 150 -3.77 3.41 -13.23
N SER A 151 -4.75 4.31 -13.10
CA SER A 151 -4.53 5.68 -12.63
C SER A 151 -3.43 6.40 -13.43
N MET A 152 -2.30 6.73 -12.82
CA MET A 152 -1.09 7.26 -13.46
C MET A 152 -0.66 6.39 -14.68
N GLY A 153 -0.67 5.06 -14.52
CA GLY A 153 -0.37 4.14 -15.61
C GLY A 153 -1.35 4.23 -16.76
N GLY A 154 -2.63 4.51 -16.47
CA GLY A 154 -3.66 4.79 -17.49
C GLY A 154 -3.40 6.10 -18.25
N MET A 155 -2.91 7.14 -17.54
CA MET A 155 -2.47 8.40 -18.18
C MET A 155 -1.24 8.19 -19.06
N ASN A 156 -0.35 7.27 -18.70
CA ASN A 156 0.80 6.90 -19.54
C ASN A 156 0.37 6.03 -20.72
N ALA A 157 -0.58 5.11 -20.53
CA ALA A 157 -1.06 4.21 -21.57
C ALA A 157 -1.63 4.93 -22.80
N VAL A 158 -2.32 6.05 -22.61
CA VAL A 158 -2.89 6.83 -23.72
C VAL A 158 -1.87 7.61 -24.55
N LYS A 159 -0.66 7.80 -24.02
CA LYS A 159 0.42 8.48 -24.74
C LYS A 159 1.20 7.53 -25.65
N LEU A 160 1.28 6.25 -25.31
CA LEU A 160 2.10 5.25 -26.01
C LEU A 160 1.67 4.99 -27.47
N PRO A 161 0.38 4.98 -27.86
CA PRO A 161 0.02 4.84 -29.28
C PRO A 161 0.59 5.92 -30.18
N GLY A 162 0.70 7.16 -29.68
CA GLY A 162 1.33 8.26 -30.42
C GLY A 162 2.84 8.09 -30.63
N LEU A 163 3.52 7.38 -29.72
CA LEU A 163 4.95 7.06 -29.81
C LEU A 163 5.21 5.78 -30.63
N PHE A 164 4.26 4.83 -30.65
CA PHE A 164 4.39 3.52 -31.29
C PHE A 164 3.14 3.19 -32.13
N PRO A 165 2.80 3.99 -33.15
CA PRO A 165 1.53 3.86 -33.89
C PRO A 165 1.41 2.56 -34.69
N ASP A 166 2.52 2.00 -35.15
CA ASP A 166 2.54 0.76 -35.91
C ASP A 166 2.37 -0.48 -35.02
N ASN A 167 2.66 -0.39 -33.73
CA ASN A 167 2.74 -1.51 -32.81
C ASN A 167 1.49 -1.61 -31.90
N VAL A 168 1.02 -0.47 -31.35
CA VAL A 168 -0.06 -0.47 -30.37
C VAL A 168 -1.42 -0.52 -31.05
N LYS A 169 -2.20 -1.56 -30.72
CA LYS A 169 -3.54 -1.83 -31.32
C LYS A 169 -4.69 -1.76 -30.30
N ALA A 170 -4.38 -1.69 -29.00
CA ALA A 170 -5.40 -1.60 -27.95
C ALA A 170 -4.92 -0.79 -26.76
N VAL A 171 -5.82 -0.05 -26.14
CA VAL A 171 -5.60 0.72 -24.92
C VAL A 171 -6.65 0.35 -23.87
N VAL A 172 -6.22 0.03 -22.66
CA VAL A 172 -7.12 -0.15 -21.50
C VAL A 172 -6.72 0.80 -20.38
N GLN A 173 -7.61 1.72 -20.07
CA GLN A 173 -7.47 2.62 -18.93
C GLN A 173 -8.25 2.08 -17.72
N GLN A 174 -7.59 2.04 -16.57
CA GLN A 174 -8.18 1.59 -15.32
C GLN A 174 -8.26 2.79 -14.37
N ALA A 175 -9.48 3.29 -14.08
CA ALA A 175 -9.71 4.44 -13.21
C ALA A 175 -8.74 5.60 -13.52
N SER A 176 -8.89 6.21 -14.69
CA SER A 176 -7.99 7.24 -15.20
C SER A 176 -8.74 8.34 -15.95
N SER A 177 -8.01 9.31 -16.48
CA SER A 177 -8.54 10.42 -17.28
C SER A 177 -9.30 9.90 -18.51
N PRO A 178 -10.16 10.71 -19.13
CA PRO A 178 -10.79 10.33 -20.39
C PRO A 178 -9.73 10.06 -21.48
N GLY A 179 -10.02 9.12 -22.35
CA GLY A 179 -9.23 8.88 -23.54
C GLY A 179 -9.54 9.89 -24.65
N SER A 180 -9.14 9.55 -25.87
CA SER A 180 -9.49 10.31 -27.07
C SER A 180 -10.00 9.38 -28.16
N PRO A 181 -10.74 9.91 -29.17
CA PRO A 181 -11.27 9.09 -30.28
C PRO A 181 -10.17 8.56 -31.21
N GLU A 182 -8.95 9.09 -31.16
CA GLU A 182 -7.81 8.64 -31.98
C GLU A 182 -7.12 7.40 -31.41
N LEU A 183 -7.41 7.02 -30.17
CA LEU A 183 -6.79 5.85 -29.56
C LEU A 183 -7.30 4.55 -30.19
N PRO A 184 -6.42 3.57 -30.46
CA PRO A 184 -6.86 2.30 -31.01
C PRO A 184 -7.59 1.46 -29.95
N ASN A 185 -8.75 0.91 -30.26
CA ASN A 185 -9.53 -0.01 -29.44
C ASN A 185 -9.47 0.32 -27.94
N LEU A 186 -10.19 1.38 -27.54
CA LEU A 186 -10.14 1.95 -26.19
C LEU A 186 -11.18 1.33 -25.25
N LEU A 187 -10.73 0.74 -24.15
CA LEU A 187 -11.54 0.36 -23.00
C LEU A 187 -11.24 1.29 -21.81
N MET A 188 -12.27 1.89 -21.23
CA MET A 188 -12.20 2.67 -20.00
C MET A 188 -12.91 1.92 -18.87
N LEU A 189 -12.17 1.44 -17.86
CA LEU A 189 -12.71 0.83 -16.64
C LEU A 189 -12.89 1.93 -15.60
N GLN A 190 -14.13 2.29 -15.25
CA GLN A 190 -14.45 3.38 -14.33
C GLN A 190 -14.84 2.83 -12.96
N ALA A 191 -14.13 3.29 -11.92
CA ALA A 191 -14.45 2.96 -10.55
C ALA A 191 -15.70 3.72 -10.09
N ARG A 192 -16.66 3.01 -9.50
CA ARG A 192 -17.89 3.62 -8.98
C ARG A 192 -17.61 4.67 -7.90
N TYR A 193 -16.68 4.37 -7.02
CA TYR A 193 -16.34 5.18 -5.86
C TYR A 193 -14.95 5.81 -6.05
N ASP A 194 -14.67 6.30 -7.27
CA ASP A 194 -13.39 6.94 -7.57
C ASP A 194 -13.23 8.22 -6.76
N GLU A 195 -12.22 8.28 -5.93
CA GLU A 195 -11.95 9.43 -5.06
C GLU A 195 -11.40 10.61 -5.86
N PHE A 196 -10.79 10.35 -7.02
CA PHE A 196 -10.20 11.40 -7.84
C PHE A 196 -11.27 12.16 -8.64
N GLY A 197 -11.60 13.37 -8.17
CA GLY A 197 -12.56 14.25 -8.82
C GLY A 197 -12.22 14.49 -10.30
N GLY A 198 -10.94 14.68 -10.63
CA GLY A 198 -10.49 14.84 -12.01
C GLY A 198 -10.82 13.64 -12.92
N PHE A 199 -10.79 12.41 -12.41
CA PHE A 199 -11.17 11.22 -13.18
C PHE A 199 -12.68 11.05 -13.31
N ARG A 200 -13.44 11.66 -12.42
CA ARG A 200 -14.89 11.81 -12.51
C ARG A 200 -15.33 13.11 -13.17
N GLU A 201 -14.37 13.89 -13.70
CA GLU A 201 -14.64 15.22 -14.30
C GLU A 201 -15.40 16.15 -13.34
N ASN A 202 -15.07 16.05 -12.05
CA ASN A 202 -15.70 16.73 -10.92
C ASN A 202 -17.21 16.45 -10.74
N GLN A 203 -17.73 15.40 -11.38
CA GLN A 203 -19.09 14.96 -11.14
C GLN A 203 -19.22 14.39 -9.72
N PRO A 204 -20.35 14.63 -9.03
CA PRO A 204 -20.60 14.09 -7.69
C PRO A 204 -20.55 12.56 -7.63
N ARG A 205 -20.90 11.89 -8.73
CA ARG A 205 -20.92 10.43 -8.85
C ARG A 205 -20.41 9.99 -10.21
N THR A 206 -19.75 8.84 -10.25
CA THR A 206 -19.27 8.22 -11.49
C THR A 206 -20.39 7.90 -12.47
N GLU A 207 -21.60 7.58 -11.96
CA GLU A 207 -22.77 7.31 -12.80
C GLU A 207 -23.15 8.50 -13.70
N GLU A 208 -22.78 9.72 -13.33
CA GLU A 208 -23.07 10.95 -14.09
C GLU A 208 -22.15 11.16 -15.30
N LEU A 209 -21.07 10.37 -15.42
CA LEU A 209 -20.18 10.40 -16.59
C LEU A 209 -20.86 9.97 -17.90
N THR A 210 -22.04 9.38 -17.86
CA THR A 210 -22.79 8.98 -19.05
C THR A 210 -23.22 10.15 -19.93
N SER A 211 -23.23 11.37 -19.41
CA SER A 211 -23.52 12.61 -20.16
C SER A 211 -22.29 13.51 -20.32
N SER A 212 -21.09 13.03 -20.00
CA SER A 212 -19.87 13.81 -20.15
C SER A 212 -19.50 14.00 -21.62
N GLU A 213 -19.40 15.26 -22.07
CA GLU A 213 -18.97 15.59 -23.43
C GLU A 213 -17.60 15.00 -23.78
N THR A 214 -16.65 15.03 -22.83
CA THR A 214 -15.31 14.49 -23.03
C THR A 214 -15.34 12.97 -23.23
N ARG A 215 -16.17 12.25 -22.46
CA ARG A 215 -16.32 10.80 -22.58
C ARG A 215 -17.11 10.42 -23.83
N LEU A 216 -18.13 11.16 -24.18
CA LEU A 216 -18.87 10.99 -25.45
C LEU A 216 -17.92 11.13 -26.63
N ALA A 217 -17.11 12.19 -26.66
CA ALA A 217 -16.09 12.39 -27.70
C ALA A 217 -15.08 11.22 -27.75
N ALA A 218 -14.55 10.79 -26.59
CA ALA A 218 -13.63 9.66 -26.52
C ALA A 218 -14.23 8.35 -27.06
N LEU A 219 -15.56 8.17 -26.93
CA LEU A 219 -16.29 7.03 -27.48
C LEU A 219 -16.72 7.22 -28.94
N GLY A 220 -16.46 8.39 -29.54
CA GLY A 220 -16.91 8.72 -30.89
C GLY A 220 -18.42 8.94 -31.00
N LEU A 221 -19.07 9.38 -29.94
CA LEU A 221 -20.50 9.65 -29.86
C LEU A 221 -20.79 11.14 -30.00
N GLU A 222 -22.00 11.48 -30.43
CA GLU A 222 -22.45 12.88 -30.52
C GLU A 222 -22.57 13.52 -29.16
N ALA A 223 -22.29 14.83 -29.07
CA ALA A 223 -22.24 15.58 -27.82
C ALA A 223 -23.57 15.60 -27.04
N GLU A 224 -24.70 15.48 -27.71
CA GLU A 224 -26.04 15.41 -27.10
C GLU A 224 -26.47 13.97 -26.77
N GLY A 225 -25.59 12.99 -26.96
CA GLY A 225 -25.84 11.57 -26.70
C GLY A 225 -25.80 11.19 -25.21
N SER A 226 -25.96 9.91 -24.98
CA SER A 226 -25.76 9.30 -23.66
C SER A 226 -24.98 8.00 -23.80
N ILE A 227 -24.04 7.78 -22.88
CA ILE A 227 -23.22 6.57 -22.85
C ILE A 227 -23.98 5.47 -22.14
N GLU A 228 -24.11 4.31 -22.78
CA GLU A 228 -24.57 3.09 -22.13
C GLU A 228 -23.37 2.36 -21.53
N TRP A 229 -23.39 2.10 -20.22
CA TRP A 229 -22.36 1.35 -19.53
C TRP A 229 -22.20 -0.06 -20.12
N ASP A 230 -20.98 -0.56 -20.16
CA ASP A 230 -20.65 -1.90 -20.63
C ASP A 230 -20.98 -2.18 -22.11
N THR A 231 -21.33 -1.15 -22.89
CA THR A 231 -21.67 -1.24 -24.32
C THR A 231 -20.46 -0.91 -25.19
N THR A 232 -20.21 -1.72 -26.22
CA THR A 232 -19.14 -1.48 -27.19
C THR A 232 -19.67 -0.71 -28.38
N TYR A 233 -19.03 0.41 -28.69
CA TYR A 233 -19.24 1.21 -29.87
C TYR A 233 -18.09 0.98 -30.86
N GLY A 234 -18.33 1.13 -32.17
CA GLY A 234 -17.31 0.95 -33.22
C GLY A 234 -16.97 -0.51 -33.54
N SER A 235 -15.78 -0.73 -34.07
CA SER A 235 -15.33 -2.03 -34.59
C SER A 235 -13.88 -2.33 -34.16
N PHE A 236 -13.63 -3.54 -33.70
CA PHE A 236 -12.26 -4.00 -33.39
C PHE A 236 -11.39 -4.09 -34.65
N ALA A 237 -11.94 -4.56 -35.73
CA ALA A 237 -11.24 -4.73 -37.02
C ALA A 237 -10.73 -3.38 -37.58
N ASP A 238 -11.50 -2.31 -37.35
CA ASP A 238 -11.14 -0.96 -37.83
C ASP A 238 -10.33 -0.17 -36.80
N GLY A 239 -10.03 -0.76 -35.64
CA GLY A 239 -9.35 -0.08 -34.52
C GLY A 239 -10.22 0.96 -33.80
N THR A 240 -11.52 1.00 -34.09
CA THR A 240 -12.45 2.02 -33.58
C THR A 240 -13.34 1.52 -32.46
N ALA A 241 -13.10 0.31 -31.92
CA ALA A 241 -13.87 -0.18 -30.77
C ALA A 241 -13.65 0.69 -29.53
N ARG A 242 -14.74 1.04 -28.85
CA ARG A 242 -14.76 1.92 -27.68
C ARG A 242 -15.75 1.38 -26.66
N ARG A 243 -15.35 1.33 -25.38
CA ARG A 243 -16.26 0.94 -24.28
C ARG A 243 -15.91 1.70 -23.02
N MET A 244 -16.92 2.09 -22.25
CA MET A 244 -16.81 2.52 -20.87
C MET A 244 -17.48 1.49 -19.97
N ALA A 245 -16.71 0.79 -19.13
CA ALA A 245 -17.21 -0.26 -18.26
C ALA A 245 -17.31 0.23 -16.81
N PHE A 246 -18.46 -0.08 -16.18
CA PHE A 246 -18.76 0.33 -14.81
C PHE A 246 -18.28 -0.73 -13.80
N ILE A 247 -17.36 -0.33 -12.93
CA ILE A 247 -16.74 -1.21 -11.94
C ILE A 247 -17.19 -0.80 -10.54
N ASN A 248 -17.94 -1.67 -9.87
CA ASN A 248 -18.42 -1.42 -8.50
C ASN A 248 -17.29 -1.63 -7.49
N MET A 249 -16.36 -0.67 -7.43
CA MET A 249 -15.19 -0.63 -6.56
C MET A 249 -14.72 0.82 -6.37
N ASP A 250 -13.82 1.07 -5.41
CA ASP A 250 -13.08 2.32 -5.29
C ASP A 250 -11.92 2.40 -6.29
N HIS A 251 -11.25 3.53 -6.34
CA HIS A 251 -10.12 3.75 -7.24
C HIS A 251 -8.97 2.75 -6.98
N HIS A 252 -8.59 2.60 -5.72
CA HIS A 252 -7.40 1.86 -5.31
C HIS A 252 -7.52 0.34 -5.52
N LEU A 253 -8.68 -0.25 -5.22
CA LEU A 253 -8.90 -1.69 -5.30
C LEU A 253 -9.48 -2.15 -6.64
N LEU A 254 -9.68 -1.23 -7.60
CA LEU A 254 -10.18 -1.59 -8.93
C LEU A 254 -9.35 -2.69 -9.61
N PRO A 255 -8.00 -2.71 -9.52
CA PRO A 255 -7.19 -3.79 -10.09
C PRO A 255 -7.49 -5.19 -9.52
N LEU A 256 -7.99 -5.27 -8.29
CA LEU A 256 -8.35 -6.53 -7.63
C LEU A 256 -9.79 -7.01 -7.92
N LYS A 257 -10.55 -6.25 -8.72
CA LYS A 257 -11.94 -6.60 -9.00
C LYS A 257 -12.04 -7.56 -10.17
N ASN A 258 -12.64 -8.74 -9.97
CA ASN A 258 -12.78 -9.77 -11.01
C ASN A 258 -13.39 -9.22 -12.31
N LYS A 259 -14.40 -8.32 -12.25
CA LYS A 259 -14.99 -7.70 -13.44
C LYS A 259 -13.96 -6.85 -14.20
N SER A 260 -13.11 -6.08 -13.51
CA SER A 260 -12.07 -5.28 -14.16
C SER A 260 -11.11 -6.15 -14.98
N VAL A 261 -10.66 -7.24 -14.35
CA VAL A 261 -9.74 -8.19 -14.99
C VAL A 261 -10.42 -8.90 -16.17
N ALA A 262 -11.68 -9.34 -16.00
CA ALA A 262 -12.44 -10.00 -17.06
C ALA A 262 -12.64 -9.10 -18.28
N GLU A 263 -13.05 -7.84 -18.08
CA GLU A 263 -13.24 -6.85 -19.14
C GLU A 263 -11.94 -6.61 -19.92
N ALA A 264 -10.82 -6.40 -19.23
CA ALA A 264 -9.52 -6.16 -19.87
C ALA A 264 -9.01 -7.37 -20.64
N VAL A 265 -9.14 -8.57 -20.08
CA VAL A 265 -8.73 -9.83 -20.73
C VAL A 265 -9.52 -10.08 -22.01
N ASP A 266 -10.85 -9.92 -21.95
CA ASP A 266 -11.69 -10.10 -23.15
C ASP A 266 -11.44 -9.01 -24.19
N TRP A 267 -11.23 -7.77 -23.74
CA TRP A 267 -10.88 -6.66 -24.63
C TRP A 267 -9.60 -6.92 -25.42
N MET A 268 -8.54 -7.37 -24.73
CA MET A 268 -7.26 -7.70 -25.39
C MET A 268 -7.41 -8.87 -26.36
N ARG A 269 -8.23 -9.88 -26.06
CA ARG A 269 -8.54 -10.97 -26.98
C ARG A 269 -9.21 -10.45 -28.25
N LEU A 270 -10.23 -9.61 -28.10
CA LEU A 270 -10.98 -9.06 -29.24
C LEU A 270 -10.11 -8.17 -30.13
N ALA A 271 -9.24 -7.37 -29.52
CA ALA A 271 -8.42 -6.38 -30.22
C ALA A 271 -7.11 -6.93 -30.81
N LEU A 272 -6.49 -7.95 -30.17
CA LEU A 272 -5.15 -8.43 -30.53
C LEU A 272 -5.13 -9.84 -31.10
N LYS A 273 -6.25 -10.56 -31.04
CA LYS A 273 -6.40 -11.94 -31.54
C LYS A 273 -7.65 -12.11 -32.40
N ASP A 274 -8.19 -11.04 -32.95
CA ASP A 274 -9.40 -11.03 -33.78
C ASP A 274 -10.60 -11.77 -33.15
N GLY A 275 -10.66 -11.75 -31.83
CA GLY A 275 -11.67 -12.51 -31.07
C GLY A 275 -11.39 -14.00 -30.91
N GLU A 276 -10.33 -14.50 -31.53
CA GLU A 276 -9.94 -15.91 -31.41
C GLU A 276 -9.32 -16.20 -30.04
N GLY A 277 -9.64 -17.33 -29.48
CA GLY A 277 -9.12 -17.75 -28.19
C GLY A 277 -7.84 -18.57 -28.28
N GLY A 278 -7.70 -19.35 -29.34
CA GLY A 278 -6.63 -20.34 -29.47
C GLY A 278 -6.73 -21.44 -28.40
N SER A 279 -5.71 -22.30 -28.36
CA SER A 279 -5.67 -23.45 -27.43
C SER A 279 -5.50 -23.06 -25.96
N MET A 280 -5.03 -21.85 -25.67
CA MET A 280 -4.80 -21.35 -24.31
C MET A 280 -5.99 -20.52 -23.76
N TRP A 281 -7.08 -20.41 -24.51
CA TRP A 281 -8.19 -19.59 -24.07
C TRP A 281 -8.93 -20.18 -22.87
N ILE A 282 -9.08 -19.36 -21.87
CA ILE A 282 -9.85 -19.63 -20.65
C ILE A 282 -10.89 -18.52 -20.52
N ASP A 283 -12.14 -18.86 -20.23
CA ASP A 283 -13.19 -17.87 -19.99
C ASP A 283 -12.69 -16.76 -19.04
N PRO A 284 -12.87 -15.46 -19.35
CA PRO A 284 -12.29 -14.36 -18.59
C PRO A 284 -12.79 -14.27 -17.14
N THR A 285 -13.92 -14.92 -16.82
CA THR A 285 -14.45 -14.99 -15.44
C THR A 285 -13.77 -16.06 -14.58
N LYS A 286 -13.06 -17.03 -15.21
CA LYS A 286 -12.32 -18.11 -14.51
C LYS A 286 -10.92 -17.63 -14.14
N GLN A 287 -10.80 -16.97 -13.00
CA GLN A 287 -9.60 -16.29 -12.53
C GLN A 287 -9.01 -16.98 -11.29
N ILE A 288 -7.68 -16.93 -11.16
CA ILE A 288 -6.95 -17.50 -10.03
C ILE A 288 -6.11 -16.48 -9.26
N PHE A 289 -5.91 -15.28 -9.78
CA PHE A 289 -5.02 -14.28 -9.20
C PHE A 289 -5.32 -13.99 -7.72
N MET A 290 -6.59 -14.00 -7.31
CA MET A 290 -6.99 -13.69 -5.93
C MET A 290 -6.40 -14.68 -4.92
N PHE A 291 -6.15 -15.94 -5.32
CA PHE A 291 -5.49 -16.90 -4.45
C PHE A 291 -4.04 -16.51 -4.15
N LYS A 292 -3.32 -15.94 -5.14
CA LYS A 292 -1.98 -15.39 -4.92
C LYS A 292 -2.02 -14.25 -3.90
N GLU A 293 -2.95 -13.31 -4.05
CA GLU A 293 -3.12 -12.18 -3.13
C GLU A 293 -3.39 -12.65 -1.69
N ILE A 294 -4.29 -13.62 -1.52
CA ILE A 294 -4.58 -14.20 -0.20
C ILE A 294 -3.35 -14.88 0.40
N LEU A 295 -2.59 -15.61 -0.40
CA LEU A 295 -1.36 -16.27 0.05
C LEU A 295 -0.28 -15.26 0.44
N GLY A 296 -0.14 -14.16 -0.32
CA GLY A 296 0.71 -13.03 0.03
C GLY A 296 0.33 -12.39 1.37
N PHE A 297 -0.97 -12.25 1.64
CA PHE A 297 -1.45 -11.76 2.93
C PHE A 297 -1.14 -12.73 4.08
N ILE A 298 -1.25 -14.02 3.85
CA ILE A 298 -0.89 -15.04 4.84
C ILE A 298 0.61 -14.99 5.14
N THR A 299 1.48 -14.80 4.14
CA THR A 299 2.93 -14.65 4.36
C THR A 299 3.25 -13.38 5.13
N LEU A 300 2.61 -12.25 4.82
CA LEU A 300 2.76 -10.98 5.52
C LEU A 300 2.39 -11.12 7.01
N LEU A 301 1.18 -11.57 7.30
CA LEU A 301 0.71 -11.75 8.70
C LEU A 301 1.50 -12.84 9.43
N GLY A 302 1.78 -13.95 8.77
CA GLY A 302 2.57 -15.04 9.32
C GLY A 302 3.94 -14.56 9.79
N THR A 303 4.62 -13.78 8.96
CA THR A 303 5.93 -13.19 9.27
C THR A 303 5.86 -12.30 10.51
N MET A 304 4.87 -11.42 10.59
CA MET A 304 4.65 -10.58 11.80
C MET A 304 4.39 -11.44 13.04
N VAL A 305 3.58 -12.49 12.94
CA VAL A 305 3.28 -13.37 14.08
C VAL A 305 4.51 -14.15 14.56
N THR A 306 5.52 -14.40 13.70
CA THR A 306 6.77 -15.05 14.15
C THR A 306 7.50 -14.27 15.25
N MET A 307 7.30 -12.95 15.34
CA MET A 307 7.87 -12.13 16.42
C MET A 307 7.48 -12.65 17.83
N LEU A 308 6.29 -13.22 17.99
CA LEU A 308 5.76 -13.66 19.28
C LEU A 308 6.56 -14.83 19.87
N PRO A 309 6.70 -15.98 19.17
CA PRO A 309 7.49 -17.09 19.69
C PRO A 309 8.96 -16.75 19.83
N ILE A 310 9.55 -15.98 18.89
CA ILE A 310 10.96 -15.58 18.98
C ILE A 310 11.21 -14.69 20.20
N THR A 311 10.39 -13.68 20.43
CA THR A 311 10.47 -12.85 21.63
C THR A 311 10.38 -13.70 22.89
N ASN A 312 9.42 -14.61 22.98
CA ASN A 312 9.26 -15.49 24.13
C ASN A 312 10.47 -16.40 24.37
N LEU A 313 11.10 -16.90 23.29
CA LEU A 313 12.30 -17.72 23.38
C LEU A 313 13.51 -16.91 23.84
N LEU A 314 13.73 -15.74 23.25
CA LEU A 314 14.87 -14.86 23.58
C LEU A 314 14.77 -14.31 25.02
N LEU A 315 13.59 -13.89 25.47
CA LEU A 315 13.38 -13.44 26.85
C LEU A 315 13.63 -14.52 27.91
N LYS A 316 13.69 -15.80 27.55
CA LYS A 316 14.09 -16.87 28.47
C LYS A 316 15.60 -17.06 28.56
N THR A 317 16.39 -16.44 27.71
CA THR A 317 17.85 -16.49 27.79
C THR A 317 18.34 -15.58 28.92
N LYS A 318 19.45 -15.93 29.57
CA LYS A 318 20.05 -15.12 30.64
C LYS A 318 20.36 -13.68 30.20
N PHE A 319 20.69 -13.50 28.93
CA PHE A 319 21.06 -12.20 28.37
C PHE A 319 19.84 -11.26 28.23
N PHE A 320 18.72 -11.76 27.68
CA PHE A 320 17.52 -10.95 27.43
C PHE A 320 16.48 -11.01 28.55
N ALA A 321 16.60 -11.91 29.54
CA ALA A 321 15.66 -11.99 30.67
C ALA A 321 15.40 -10.64 31.36
N PRO A 322 16.40 -9.74 31.53
CA PRO A 322 16.16 -8.44 32.14
C PRO A 322 15.26 -7.50 31.35
N VAL A 323 15.00 -7.76 30.04
CA VAL A 323 14.08 -6.96 29.22
C VAL A 323 12.62 -7.18 29.65
N ALA A 324 12.29 -8.38 30.15
CA ALA A 324 10.98 -8.68 30.70
C ALA A 324 10.84 -8.09 32.11
N GLN A 325 10.36 -6.87 32.18
CA GLN A 325 10.08 -6.18 33.42
C GLN A 325 8.65 -6.45 33.90
N PRO A 326 8.39 -6.40 35.22
CA PRO A 326 7.03 -6.47 35.72
C PRO A 326 6.21 -5.29 35.18
N MET A 327 4.93 -5.54 34.98
CA MET A 327 4.00 -4.47 34.66
C MET A 327 3.94 -3.48 35.81
N PRO A 328 3.97 -2.18 35.55
CA PRO A 328 3.83 -1.18 36.63
C PRO A 328 2.51 -1.39 37.39
N ASN A 329 2.54 -1.25 38.72
CA ASN A 329 1.40 -1.56 39.60
C ASN A 329 0.21 -0.64 39.40
N ARG A 330 0.42 0.62 38.98
CA ARG A 330 -0.46 1.40 38.65
C ARG A 330 -0.70 2.62 38.65
N HIS A 331 -1.22 3.43 37.89
CA HIS A 331 -2.24 4.44 38.07
C HIS A 331 -3.35 4.21 37.01
N PHE A 332 -4.57 4.16 37.48
CA PHE A 332 -5.71 4.03 36.61
C PHE A 332 -6.48 5.35 36.66
N PRO A 333 -6.55 6.14 35.58
CA PRO A 333 -7.48 7.27 35.56
C PRO A 333 -8.89 6.74 35.75
N ASP A 334 -9.78 7.55 36.33
CA ASP A 334 -11.18 7.22 36.35
C ASP A 334 -11.71 7.03 34.90
N LYS A 335 -12.75 6.22 34.75
CA LYS A 335 -13.29 5.89 33.43
C LYS A 335 -13.67 7.13 32.61
N GLY A 336 -14.24 8.14 33.25
CA GLY A 336 -14.66 9.37 32.57
C GLY A 336 -13.46 10.14 32.01
N THR A 337 -12.41 10.30 32.79
CA THR A 337 -11.16 10.95 32.36
C THR A 337 -10.51 10.19 31.21
N TRP A 338 -10.42 8.86 31.30
CA TRP A 338 -9.86 8.06 30.22
C TRP A 338 -10.62 8.25 28.90
N TRP A 339 -11.96 8.14 28.92
CA TRP A 339 -12.75 8.29 27.70
C TRP A 339 -12.62 9.70 27.09
N LYS A 340 -12.59 10.74 27.93
CA LYS A 340 -12.37 12.13 27.46
C LYS A 340 -11.04 12.26 26.72
N LEU A 341 -9.96 11.77 27.32
CA LEU A 341 -8.60 11.89 26.75
C LEU A 341 -8.46 11.02 25.49
N ALA A 342 -8.99 9.81 25.50
CA ALA A 342 -8.95 8.92 24.33
C ALA A 342 -9.75 9.50 23.16
N THR A 343 -10.96 10.03 23.42
CA THR A 343 -11.77 10.70 22.39
C THR A 343 -11.07 11.95 21.86
N LEU A 344 -10.50 12.77 22.74
CA LEU A 344 -9.75 13.95 22.34
C LEU A 344 -8.56 13.58 21.46
N ASN A 345 -7.80 12.55 21.83
CA ASN A 345 -6.68 12.06 21.04
C ASN A 345 -7.13 11.55 19.67
N ALA A 346 -8.22 10.79 19.61
CA ALA A 346 -8.79 10.30 18.37
C ALA A 346 -9.22 11.45 17.43
N LEU A 347 -9.93 12.45 17.96
CA LEU A 347 -10.36 13.62 17.19
C LEU A 347 -9.17 14.44 16.68
N ILE A 348 -8.16 14.65 17.53
CA ILE A 348 -6.92 15.34 17.12
C ILE A 348 -6.24 14.59 15.99
N GLY A 349 -6.10 13.27 16.09
CA GLY A 349 -5.55 12.44 15.02
C GLY A 349 -6.33 12.58 13.72
N GLY A 350 -7.67 12.56 13.79
CA GLY A 350 -8.53 12.78 12.63
C GLY A 350 -8.34 14.16 11.99
N ILE A 351 -8.25 15.22 12.79
CA ILE A 351 -8.04 16.59 12.28
C ILE A 351 -6.63 16.77 11.69
N LEU A 352 -5.61 16.26 12.37
CA LEU A 352 -4.22 16.41 11.93
C LEU A 352 -3.93 15.61 10.65
N TYR A 353 -4.63 14.51 10.42
CA TYR A 353 -4.37 13.64 9.28
C TYR A 353 -4.47 14.38 7.94
N PRO A 354 -5.60 14.98 7.54
CA PRO A 354 -5.67 15.73 6.29
C PRO A 354 -4.73 16.95 6.25
N LEU A 355 -4.51 17.62 7.38
CA LEU A 355 -3.65 18.81 7.45
C LEU A 355 -2.17 18.49 7.18
N THR A 356 -1.73 17.30 7.52
CA THR A 356 -0.32 16.87 7.38
C THR A 356 -0.07 16.05 6.13
N THR A 357 -1.02 15.18 5.74
CA THR A 357 -0.84 14.23 4.64
C THR A 357 -1.31 14.74 3.29
N GLN A 358 -2.15 15.78 3.27
CA GLN A 358 -2.59 16.40 2.04
C GLN A 358 -1.40 17.00 1.25
N TYR A 359 -1.40 16.85 -0.07
CA TYR A 359 -0.33 17.35 -0.95
C TYR A 359 -0.08 18.86 -0.79
N GLY A 360 -1.13 19.66 -0.71
CA GLY A 360 -1.04 21.10 -0.40
C GLY A 360 -0.77 21.43 1.09
N GLY A 361 -0.72 20.41 1.96
CA GLY A 361 -0.51 20.56 3.40
C GLY A 361 0.97 20.65 3.78
N ILE A 362 1.22 20.40 5.08
CA ILE A 362 2.57 20.46 5.64
C ILE A 362 3.50 19.44 4.98
N GLY A 363 3.00 18.23 4.70
CA GLY A 363 3.78 17.16 4.07
C GLY A 363 4.39 17.58 2.74
N GLY A 364 3.62 18.22 1.85
CA GLY A 364 4.09 18.68 0.56
C GLY A 364 5.07 19.86 0.62
N LYS A 365 5.23 20.51 1.78
CA LYS A 365 6.21 21.58 1.99
C LYS A 365 7.53 21.09 2.59
N ILE A 366 7.56 19.88 3.17
CA ILE A 366 8.75 19.36 3.85
C ILE A 366 9.91 19.21 2.88
N GLU A 367 9.69 18.77 1.66
CA GLU A 367 10.74 18.65 0.65
C GLU A 367 11.35 20.02 0.28
N GLN A 368 10.52 21.07 0.24
CA GLN A 368 10.99 22.44 -0.02
C GLN A 368 11.88 22.96 1.12
N TRP A 369 11.61 22.51 2.36
CA TRP A 369 12.41 22.90 3.54
C TRP A 369 13.63 22.02 3.73
N PHE A 370 13.53 20.73 3.36
CA PHE A 370 14.56 19.71 3.58
C PHE A 370 14.77 18.88 2.31
N SER A 371 15.70 19.28 1.46
CA SER A 371 15.99 18.65 0.16
C SER A 371 16.38 17.16 0.23
N TRP A 372 16.73 16.65 1.41
CA TRP A 372 17.01 15.24 1.66
C TRP A 372 15.74 14.39 1.95
N ALA A 373 14.61 15.04 2.21
CA ALA A 373 13.33 14.38 2.49
C ALA A 373 12.59 14.08 1.17
N LYS A 374 13.10 13.10 0.43
CA LYS A 374 12.66 12.81 -0.94
C LYS A 374 11.49 11.83 -1.03
N LEU A 375 11.07 11.22 0.08
CA LEU A 375 9.97 10.25 0.08
C LEU A 375 8.64 11.00 0.16
N GLU A 376 7.93 11.11 -0.94
CA GLU A 376 6.80 12.02 -1.08
C GLU A 376 5.68 11.80 -0.05
N MET A 377 5.06 10.62 -0.02
CA MET A 377 4.07 10.29 1.02
C MET A 377 4.69 10.17 2.40
N GLY A 378 5.97 9.78 2.46
CA GLY A 378 6.73 9.72 3.70
C GLY A 378 6.76 11.04 4.43
N ASN A 379 6.83 12.16 3.70
CA ASN A 379 6.82 13.50 4.28
C ASN A 379 5.51 13.81 5.00
N GLY A 380 4.37 13.48 4.40
CA GLY A 380 3.06 13.65 5.02
C GLY A 380 2.88 12.78 6.26
N VAL A 381 3.29 11.51 6.19
CA VAL A 381 3.24 10.56 7.31
C VAL A 381 4.18 11.01 8.45
N ALA A 382 5.40 11.47 8.13
CA ALA A 382 6.33 12.00 9.13
C ALA A 382 5.76 13.24 9.82
N ALA A 383 5.16 14.17 9.06
CA ALA A 383 4.50 15.34 9.61
C ALA A 383 3.35 14.94 10.54
N PHE A 384 2.53 13.96 10.14
CA PHE A 384 1.45 13.41 10.96
C PHE A 384 1.98 12.83 12.28
N PHE A 385 3.03 12.03 12.21
CA PHE A 385 3.65 11.43 13.41
C PHE A 385 4.20 12.49 14.36
N VAL A 386 4.94 13.46 13.84
CA VAL A 386 5.52 14.54 14.68
C VAL A 386 4.41 15.40 15.29
N ALA A 387 3.42 15.82 14.52
CA ALA A 387 2.32 16.66 15.00
C ALA A 387 1.54 15.97 16.12
N ASN A 388 1.18 14.69 15.93
CA ASN A 388 0.50 13.91 16.97
C ASN A 388 1.38 13.72 18.21
N ALA A 389 2.67 13.44 18.04
CA ALA A 389 3.59 13.29 19.17
C ALA A 389 3.73 14.57 19.98
N VAL A 390 3.80 15.73 19.32
CA VAL A 390 3.85 17.05 19.98
C VAL A 390 2.57 17.31 20.77
N VAL A 391 1.40 17.09 20.17
CA VAL A 391 0.11 17.30 20.84
C VAL A 391 -0.05 16.33 22.00
N ALA A 392 0.17 15.03 21.79
CA ALA A 392 0.05 14.02 22.85
C ALA A 392 1.06 14.26 23.98
N GLY A 393 2.29 14.64 23.65
CA GLY A 393 3.32 15.00 24.63
C GLY A 393 2.92 16.21 25.48
N THR A 394 2.34 17.22 24.83
CA THR A 394 1.83 18.42 25.51
C THR A 394 0.68 18.06 26.47
N LEU A 395 -0.30 17.31 26.00
CA LEU A 395 -1.42 16.83 26.83
C LEU A 395 -0.92 15.96 27.99
N PHE A 396 0.08 15.10 27.72
CA PHE A 396 0.72 14.30 28.75
C PHE A 396 1.39 15.15 29.83
N ILE A 397 2.13 16.19 29.45
CA ILE A 397 2.80 17.08 30.40
C ILE A 397 1.78 17.75 31.33
N PHE A 398 0.67 18.26 30.79
CA PHE A 398 -0.39 18.86 31.60
C PHE A 398 -1.04 17.83 32.53
N TRP A 399 -1.37 16.66 32.03
CA TRP A 399 -1.92 15.58 32.85
C TRP A 399 -0.93 15.12 33.93
N TYR A 400 0.33 14.90 33.56
CA TYR A 400 1.35 14.37 34.46
C TYR A 400 1.68 15.31 35.61
N ARG A 401 1.61 16.64 35.40
CA ARG A 401 1.79 17.62 36.47
C ARG A 401 0.80 17.41 37.64
N ASN A 402 -0.43 17.02 37.34
CA ASN A 402 -1.42 16.72 38.35
C ASN A 402 -1.27 15.29 38.89
N ALA A 403 -1.13 14.31 38.01
CA ALA A 403 -0.96 12.90 38.37
C ALA A 403 0.27 12.67 39.28
N LYS A 404 1.35 13.42 39.06
CA LYS A 404 2.55 13.39 39.94
C LYS A 404 2.25 13.77 41.37
N LYS A 405 1.31 14.68 41.62
CA LYS A 405 0.87 15.04 42.99
C LYS A 405 0.14 13.89 43.68
N GLU A 406 -0.42 12.97 42.90
CA GLU A 406 -1.10 11.75 43.33
C GLU A 406 -0.16 10.54 43.38
N GLY A 407 1.17 10.77 43.26
CA GLY A 407 2.19 9.73 43.33
C GLY A 407 2.49 8.98 42.02
N VAL A 408 1.95 9.42 40.87
CA VAL A 408 2.27 8.81 39.59
C VAL A 408 3.70 9.15 39.18
N THR A 409 4.46 8.12 38.80
CA THR A 409 5.85 8.25 38.36
C THR A 409 6.04 7.88 36.89
N MET A 410 7.23 8.11 36.35
CA MET A 410 7.57 7.64 34.97
C MET A 410 7.64 6.12 34.88
N TYR A 411 7.72 5.41 36.00
CA TYR A 411 7.60 3.96 36.07
C TYR A 411 6.18 3.52 35.72
N ASP A 412 5.16 4.20 36.25
CA ASP A 412 3.76 3.88 36.02
C ASP A 412 3.34 4.04 34.57
N VAL A 413 4.00 4.91 33.82
CA VAL A 413 3.78 5.09 32.37
C VAL A 413 4.70 4.25 31.49
N GLY A 414 5.44 3.32 32.08
CA GLY A 414 6.28 2.36 31.35
C GLY A 414 7.60 2.91 30.82
N VAL A 415 8.06 4.06 31.31
CA VAL A 415 9.30 4.72 30.86
C VAL A 415 10.50 4.34 31.73
N SER A 416 10.44 4.58 33.04
CA SER A 416 11.58 4.26 33.93
C SER A 416 11.59 2.78 34.32
N PHE A 417 12.80 2.29 34.70
CA PHE A 417 13.01 0.91 35.14
C PHE A 417 13.02 0.77 36.67
N ASP A 418 13.09 1.88 37.37
CA ASP A 418 13.09 1.96 38.82
C ASP A 418 11.91 2.79 39.28
N GLU A 419 11.09 2.23 40.19
CA GLU A 419 9.89 2.87 40.70
C GLU A 419 10.21 4.12 41.53
N GLU A 420 11.29 4.09 42.32
CA GLU A 420 11.67 5.17 43.23
C GLU A 420 12.51 6.25 42.53
N LYS A 421 13.43 5.85 41.66
CA LYS A 421 14.49 6.73 41.13
C LYS A 421 14.14 7.37 39.78
N THR A 422 13.04 6.96 39.16
CA THR A 422 12.62 7.45 37.81
C THR A 422 13.75 7.47 36.77
N LYS A 423 14.66 6.47 36.82
CA LYS A 423 15.83 6.38 35.94
C LYS A 423 15.63 5.37 34.84
N ILE A 424 16.24 5.66 33.72
CA ILE A 424 16.39 4.72 32.60
C ILE A 424 17.61 3.84 32.87
N ASP A 425 17.41 2.52 32.82
CA ASP A 425 18.54 1.57 32.81
C ASP A 425 19.00 1.40 31.35
N TRP A 426 20.10 2.06 31.04
CA TRP A 426 20.68 2.03 29.68
C TRP A 426 21.14 0.64 29.27
N GLY A 427 21.52 -0.23 30.22
CA GLY A 427 21.89 -1.61 29.95
C GLY A 427 20.68 -2.44 29.51
N ILE A 428 19.55 -2.31 30.20
CA ILE A 428 18.29 -2.98 29.80
C ILE A 428 17.75 -2.36 28.52
N LEU A 429 17.80 -1.05 28.36
CA LEU A 429 17.37 -0.38 27.12
C LEU A 429 18.21 -0.85 25.92
N GLY A 430 19.54 -0.93 26.05
CA GLY A 430 20.41 -1.44 25.01
C GLY A 430 20.07 -2.89 24.60
N LYS A 431 19.79 -3.77 25.58
CA LYS A 431 19.30 -5.13 25.32
C LYS A 431 17.92 -5.12 24.63
N THR A 432 17.04 -4.20 25.00
CA THR A 432 15.72 -4.06 24.35
C THR A 432 15.86 -3.64 22.89
N VAL A 433 16.73 -2.68 22.59
CA VAL A 433 17.03 -2.25 21.21
C VAL A 433 17.64 -3.41 20.42
N LEU A 434 18.62 -4.12 20.98
CA LEU A 434 19.21 -5.29 20.32
C LEU A 434 18.17 -6.38 20.04
N LEU A 435 17.26 -6.65 20.98
CA LEU A 435 16.15 -7.59 20.75
C LEU A 435 15.26 -7.13 19.59
N GLY A 436 14.91 -5.85 19.54
CA GLY A 436 14.14 -5.28 18.43
C GLY A 436 14.86 -5.42 17.07
N VAL A 437 16.15 -5.13 17.05
CA VAL A 437 16.97 -5.31 15.83
C VAL A 437 16.99 -6.77 15.37
N ILE A 438 17.15 -7.73 16.31
CA ILE A 438 17.12 -9.17 15.98
C ILE A 438 15.75 -9.56 15.39
N LEU A 439 14.65 -9.09 15.98
CA LEU A 439 13.31 -9.40 15.49
C LEU A 439 13.06 -8.78 14.10
N PHE A 440 13.49 -7.54 13.89
CA PHE A 440 13.36 -6.87 12.59
C PHE A 440 14.19 -7.59 11.51
N LEU A 441 15.46 -7.88 11.80
CA LEU A 441 16.34 -8.60 10.87
C LEU A 441 15.83 -10.01 10.58
N TRP A 442 15.22 -10.69 11.55
CA TRP A 442 14.58 -11.99 11.30
C TRP A 442 13.49 -11.88 10.24
N MET A 443 12.58 -10.91 10.37
CA MET A 443 11.50 -10.73 9.39
C MET A 443 12.04 -10.31 8.02
N TYR A 444 13.02 -9.41 8.02
CA TYR A 444 13.66 -8.92 6.79
C TYR A 444 14.39 -10.04 6.04
N LEU A 445 15.13 -10.89 6.76
CA LEU A 445 15.83 -12.03 6.17
C LEU A 445 14.84 -13.13 5.73
N LEU A 446 13.79 -13.38 6.50
CA LEU A 446 12.78 -14.38 6.13
C LEU A 446 12.08 -13.98 4.83
N GLU A 447 11.64 -12.74 4.73
CA GLU A 447 11.05 -12.20 3.50
C GLU A 447 12.06 -12.25 2.35
N GLY A 448 13.30 -11.78 2.54
CA GLY A 448 14.34 -11.77 1.52
C GLY A 448 14.68 -13.16 0.98
N ILE A 449 14.68 -14.20 1.81
CA ILE A 449 14.88 -15.58 1.36
C ILE A 449 13.77 -15.99 0.39
N PHE A 450 12.52 -15.69 0.72
CA PHE A 450 11.39 -16.07 -0.14
C PHE A 450 11.30 -15.18 -1.38
N GLN A 451 11.51 -13.87 -1.27
CA GLN A 451 11.58 -12.99 -2.43
C GLN A 451 12.69 -13.44 -3.41
N TRP A 452 13.87 -13.83 -2.90
CA TRP A 452 14.95 -14.33 -3.73
C TRP A 452 14.68 -15.70 -4.36
N THR A 453 13.99 -16.61 -3.66
CA THR A 453 13.77 -17.99 -4.14
C THR A 453 12.51 -18.17 -4.97
N THR A 454 11.47 -17.35 -4.74
CA THR A 454 10.16 -17.49 -5.39
C THR A 454 9.74 -16.24 -6.15
N GLY A 455 10.50 -15.14 -6.08
CA GLY A 455 10.10 -13.85 -6.65
C GLY A 455 8.95 -13.17 -5.92
N GLN A 456 8.40 -13.80 -4.86
CA GLN A 456 7.22 -13.31 -4.18
C GLN A 456 7.55 -12.36 -3.03
N GLU A 457 6.95 -11.18 -3.04
CA GLU A 457 6.90 -10.27 -1.90
C GLU A 457 5.77 -10.65 -0.95
N PHE A 458 5.90 -10.32 0.34
CA PHE A 458 4.86 -10.58 1.33
C PHE A 458 3.91 -9.40 1.39
N ARG A 459 2.82 -9.46 0.67
CA ARG A 459 1.91 -8.32 0.46
C ARG A 459 0.45 -8.73 0.29
N PHE A 460 -0.43 -7.77 0.47
CA PHE A 460 -1.80 -7.77 -0.04
C PHE A 460 -2.14 -6.35 -0.45
N ALA A 461 -2.17 -6.09 -1.77
CA ALA A 461 -2.31 -4.73 -2.31
C ALA A 461 -1.34 -3.74 -1.64
N TRP A 462 -1.71 -3.27 -0.46
CA TRP A 462 -0.96 -2.50 0.52
C TRP A 462 -1.38 -3.00 1.92
N PRO A 463 -0.52 -3.04 2.95
CA PRO A 463 0.94 -2.83 2.95
C PRO A 463 1.71 -4.05 2.41
N TYR A 464 3.00 -3.87 2.21
CA TYR A 464 3.87 -4.95 1.75
C TYR A 464 5.25 -4.93 2.43
N MET A 465 5.77 -6.14 2.66
CA MET A 465 7.17 -6.38 3.03
C MET A 465 7.91 -6.78 1.77
N ARG A 466 9.03 -6.10 1.49
CA ARG A 466 9.93 -6.38 0.38
C ARG A 466 11.33 -5.91 0.73
N GLN A 467 12.33 -6.43 0.03
CA GLN A 467 13.70 -5.98 0.21
C GLN A 467 13.87 -4.52 -0.27
N PHE A 468 14.77 -3.78 0.36
CA PHE A 468 15.14 -2.46 -0.12
C PHE A 468 15.94 -2.61 -1.42
N SER A 469 15.45 -2.06 -2.52
CA SER A 469 16.07 -2.15 -3.84
C SER A 469 17.35 -1.31 -3.99
N SER A 470 17.60 -0.38 -3.07
CA SER A 470 18.77 0.51 -3.15
C SER A 470 19.23 1.01 -1.77
N GLY A 471 20.50 1.43 -1.70
CA GLY A 471 21.04 2.10 -0.50
C GLY A 471 20.28 3.39 -0.14
N GLN A 472 19.69 4.07 -1.14
CA GLN A 472 18.87 5.25 -0.93
C GLN A 472 17.59 4.91 -0.13
N ARG A 473 16.91 3.80 -0.44
CA ARG A 473 15.74 3.34 0.32
C ARG A 473 16.09 2.94 1.75
N VAL A 474 17.25 2.35 1.95
CA VAL A 474 17.80 2.11 3.31
C VAL A 474 18.00 3.43 4.05
N GLY A 475 18.55 4.44 3.38
CA GLY A 475 18.68 5.80 3.93
C GLY A 475 17.33 6.39 4.34
N PHE A 476 16.32 6.30 3.50
CA PHE A 476 14.96 6.75 3.81
C PHE A 476 14.38 6.01 5.02
N PHE A 477 14.57 4.70 5.13
CA PHE A 477 14.14 3.95 6.31
C PHE A 477 14.66 4.58 7.60
N PHE A 478 15.94 4.89 7.71
CA PHE A 478 16.50 5.49 8.92
C PHE A 478 16.05 6.92 9.16
N ILE A 479 15.88 7.73 8.11
CA ILE A 479 15.39 9.11 8.21
C ILE A 479 13.97 9.12 8.78
N TYR A 480 13.06 8.35 8.19
CA TYR A 480 11.64 8.35 8.57
C TYR A 480 11.35 7.50 9.81
N LEU A 481 12.28 6.64 10.23
CA LEU A 481 12.18 5.91 11.50
C LEU A 481 12.15 6.87 12.71
N ILE A 482 12.83 8.02 12.64
CA ILE A 482 12.90 8.97 13.75
C ILE A 482 11.52 9.54 14.09
N PRO A 483 10.76 10.17 13.18
CA PRO A 483 9.41 10.63 13.47
C PRO A 483 8.45 9.50 13.90
N ALA A 484 8.58 8.31 13.33
CA ALA A 484 7.78 7.17 13.74
C ALA A 484 8.09 6.73 15.19
N LEU A 485 9.37 6.62 15.56
CA LEU A 485 9.77 6.34 16.93
C LEU A 485 9.23 7.38 17.91
N LEU A 486 9.30 8.65 17.57
CA LEU A 486 8.77 9.73 18.39
C LEU A 486 7.25 9.54 18.62
N PHE A 487 6.50 9.25 17.57
CA PHE A 487 5.06 9.01 17.66
C PHE A 487 4.73 7.78 18.50
N PHE A 488 5.33 6.63 18.22
CA PHE A 488 5.00 5.39 18.93
C PHE A 488 5.53 5.37 20.36
N LEU A 489 6.59 6.12 20.69
CA LEU A 489 7.03 6.29 22.09
C LEU A 489 6.11 7.24 22.87
N ILE A 490 5.74 8.37 22.31
CA ILE A 490 4.97 9.40 23.03
C ILE A 490 3.48 9.09 22.96
N ASN A 491 2.91 9.02 21.79
CA ASN A 491 1.47 8.83 21.64
C ASN A 491 1.08 7.38 21.90
N GLY A 492 1.71 6.41 21.23
CA GLY A 492 1.45 4.99 21.41
C GLY A 492 1.93 4.41 22.75
N GLY A 493 2.96 5.00 23.35
CA GLY A 493 3.56 4.54 24.62
C GLY A 493 3.10 5.34 25.82
N ILE A 494 3.74 6.47 26.08
CA ILE A 494 3.55 7.23 27.33
C ILE A 494 2.10 7.68 27.50
N PHE A 495 1.51 8.27 26.45
CA PHE A 495 0.15 8.80 26.52
C PHE A 495 -0.89 7.69 26.67
N LEU A 496 -0.83 6.65 25.86
CA LEU A 496 -1.83 5.59 25.89
C LEU A 496 -1.65 4.62 27.05
N TYR A 497 -0.47 4.06 27.24
CA TYR A 497 -0.28 3.02 28.25
C TYR A 497 -0.32 3.56 29.68
N GLY A 498 0.15 4.77 29.90
CA GLY A 498 0.01 5.41 31.20
C GLY A 498 -1.46 5.61 31.60
N GLN A 499 -2.34 5.79 30.61
CA GLN A 499 -3.74 6.12 30.83
C GLN A 499 -4.72 5.02 30.43
N ALA A 500 -4.44 4.28 29.33
CA ALA A 500 -5.32 3.24 28.84
C ALA A 500 -5.14 1.91 29.57
N ARG A 501 -4.07 1.73 30.33
CA ARG A 501 -3.84 0.57 31.16
C ARG A 501 -4.87 0.53 32.28
N MET A 502 -6.02 0.07 31.91
CA MET A 502 -7.10 -0.17 32.84
C MET A 502 -6.94 -1.58 33.42
N LYS A 503 -7.82 -1.96 34.28
CA LYS A 503 -7.98 -3.26 34.90
C LYS A 503 -7.52 -4.43 34.01
N GLU A 504 -6.78 -5.39 34.58
CA GLU A 504 -6.66 -6.73 34.01
C GLU A 504 -8.02 -7.44 34.04
N TYR A 505 -8.30 -8.18 32.99
CA TYR A 505 -9.51 -8.99 32.86
C TYR A 505 -9.25 -10.43 33.30
N GLU A 506 -10.30 -11.26 33.36
CA GLU A 506 -10.25 -12.60 33.94
C GLU A 506 -9.23 -13.53 33.25
N THR A 507 -8.91 -13.26 31.98
CA THR A 507 -7.91 -14.04 31.24
C THR A 507 -6.90 -13.13 30.56
N PRO A 508 -5.63 -13.58 30.38
CA PRO A 508 -4.63 -12.83 29.62
C PRO A 508 -5.06 -12.50 28.18
N ALA A 509 -5.81 -13.41 27.54
CA ALA A 509 -6.35 -13.18 26.19
C ALA A 509 -7.38 -12.05 26.20
N LYS A 510 -8.35 -12.07 27.10
CA LYS A 510 -9.36 -11.02 27.24
C LYS A 510 -8.71 -9.67 27.56
N THR A 511 -7.68 -9.65 28.41
CA THR A 511 -6.91 -8.45 28.69
C THR A 511 -6.23 -7.91 27.42
N GLN A 512 -5.58 -8.77 26.63
CA GLN A 512 -4.97 -8.38 25.35
C GLN A 512 -5.98 -7.73 24.40
N TRP A 513 -7.13 -8.37 24.18
CA TRP A 513 -8.16 -7.87 23.29
C TRP A 513 -8.77 -6.57 23.76
N MET A 514 -9.09 -6.46 25.05
CA MET A 514 -9.73 -5.25 25.58
C MET A 514 -8.79 -4.05 25.61
N TRP A 515 -7.49 -4.26 25.89
CA TRP A 515 -6.51 -3.18 25.83
C TRP A 515 -6.26 -2.74 24.40
N TRP A 516 -6.12 -3.70 23.48
CA TRP A 516 -5.99 -3.41 22.05
C TRP A 516 -7.18 -2.61 21.51
N LEU A 517 -8.43 -3.01 21.78
CA LEU A 517 -9.63 -2.26 21.36
C LEU A 517 -9.63 -0.82 21.87
N LYS A 518 -9.16 -0.59 23.09
CA LYS A 518 -9.04 0.77 23.63
C LYS A 518 -7.97 1.58 22.90
N VAL A 519 -6.82 0.96 22.60
CA VAL A 519 -5.76 1.61 21.83
C VAL A 519 -6.26 1.93 20.41
N VAL A 520 -6.92 1.01 19.75
CA VAL A 520 -7.54 1.22 18.44
C VAL A 520 -8.55 2.39 18.50
N TYR A 521 -9.43 2.41 19.49
CA TYR A 521 -10.36 3.53 19.67
C TYR A 521 -9.60 4.87 19.80
N ALA A 522 -8.63 4.95 20.69
CA ALA A 522 -7.92 6.19 20.96
C ALA A 522 -7.06 6.70 19.80
N MET A 523 -6.59 5.80 18.92
CA MET A 523 -5.63 6.13 17.85
C MET A 523 -6.25 6.12 16.46
N VAL A 524 -7.29 5.32 16.23
CA VAL A 524 -7.81 5.05 14.89
C VAL A 524 -9.23 5.60 14.68
N ALA A 525 -10.02 5.78 15.76
CA ALA A 525 -11.42 6.20 15.60
C ALA A 525 -11.58 7.54 14.87
N GLY A 526 -10.65 8.48 15.04
CA GLY A 526 -10.67 9.75 14.31
C GLY A 526 -10.43 9.56 12.81
N LEU A 527 -9.51 8.68 12.44
CA LEU A 527 -9.26 8.31 11.03
C LEU A 527 -10.48 7.60 10.43
N PHE A 528 -11.10 6.71 11.22
CA PHE A 528 -12.32 6.03 10.79
C PHE A 528 -13.50 7.01 10.58
N LEU A 529 -13.62 8.07 11.39
CA LEU A 529 -14.62 9.11 11.18
C LEU A 529 -14.40 9.87 9.87
N ILE A 530 -13.15 10.18 9.53
CA ILE A 530 -12.79 10.80 8.24
C ILE A 530 -13.13 9.86 7.09
N TRP A 531 -12.74 8.58 7.20
CA TRP A 531 -13.08 7.56 6.21
C TRP A 531 -14.61 7.43 6.03
N ALA A 532 -15.36 7.37 7.13
CA ALA A 532 -16.81 7.27 7.08
C ALA A 532 -17.45 8.53 6.46
N PHE A 533 -16.93 9.71 6.76
CA PHE A 533 -17.38 10.95 6.15
C PHE A 533 -17.15 10.95 4.63
N GLN A 534 -16.02 10.43 4.15
CA GLN A 534 -15.72 10.34 2.73
C GLN A 534 -16.60 9.31 2.00
N TYR A 535 -16.72 8.08 2.53
CA TYR A 535 -17.27 6.96 1.77
C TYR A 535 -18.72 6.60 2.10
N LEU A 536 -19.17 6.86 3.33
CA LEU A 536 -20.52 6.47 3.75
C LEU A 536 -21.64 7.11 2.89
N PRO A 537 -21.56 8.39 2.47
CA PRO A 537 -22.54 8.97 1.56
C PRO A 537 -22.63 8.21 0.24
N TRP A 538 -21.50 7.85 -0.37
CA TRP A 538 -21.48 7.06 -1.61
C TRP A 538 -22.08 5.66 -1.44
N PHE A 539 -21.73 4.97 -0.35
CA PHE A 539 -22.27 3.64 -0.07
C PHE A 539 -23.78 3.65 0.18
N LEU A 540 -24.30 4.76 0.66
CA LEU A 540 -25.74 4.97 0.86
C LEU A 540 -26.45 5.51 -0.41
N GLY A 541 -25.76 5.61 -1.54
CA GLY A 541 -26.31 6.06 -2.81
C GLY A 541 -26.40 7.58 -2.99
N GLY A 542 -25.79 8.35 -2.09
CA GLY A 542 -25.66 9.80 -2.20
C GLY A 542 -24.46 10.24 -3.04
N ALA A 543 -24.30 11.56 -3.18
CA ALA A 543 -23.08 12.16 -3.70
C ALA A 543 -21.95 12.05 -2.67
N GLY A 544 -20.71 12.00 -3.14
CA GLY A 544 -19.56 12.11 -2.27
C GLY A 544 -19.55 13.45 -1.52
N PRO A 545 -18.95 13.53 -0.33
CA PRO A 545 -18.84 14.80 0.36
C PRO A 545 -17.97 15.73 -0.48
N GLY A 546 -18.38 16.97 -0.60
CA GLY A 546 -17.64 17.99 -1.34
C GLY A 546 -16.38 18.45 -0.62
N PHE A 547 -15.46 17.54 -0.26
CA PHE A 547 -14.12 17.93 0.17
C PHE A 547 -13.42 18.80 -0.87
N GLU A 548 -13.82 18.64 -2.12
CA GLU A 548 -13.37 19.45 -3.26
C GLU A 548 -13.61 20.95 -3.09
N THR A 549 -14.47 21.35 -2.14
CA THR A 549 -14.78 22.75 -1.85
C THR A 549 -14.30 23.25 -0.49
N ILE A 550 -13.64 22.38 0.30
CA ILE A 550 -13.21 22.75 1.66
C ILE A 550 -11.84 23.41 1.60
N THR A 551 -11.82 24.71 1.85
CA THR A 551 -10.59 25.48 2.15
C THR A 551 -10.44 25.57 3.66
N PHE A 552 -9.37 25.01 4.22
CA PHE A 552 -9.07 25.06 5.64
C PHE A 552 -7.72 25.75 5.87
N PHE A 553 -7.67 26.83 6.65
CA PHE A 553 -6.46 27.65 6.88
C PHE A 553 -5.72 28.06 5.60
N GLN A 554 -6.42 28.49 4.57
CA GLN A 554 -5.88 28.85 3.26
C GLN A 554 -5.20 27.67 2.51
N MET A 555 -5.36 26.45 2.99
CA MET A 555 -4.96 25.25 2.25
C MET A 555 -6.13 24.85 1.36
N ASP A 556 -5.89 24.85 0.05
CA ASP A 556 -6.83 24.29 -0.90
C ASP A 556 -6.80 22.76 -0.77
N LEU A 557 -7.83 22.20 -0.14
CA LEU A 557 -8.00 20.76 -0.02
C LEU A 557 -8.61 20.15 -1.29
N SER A 558 -8.98 20.96 -2.27
CA SER A 558 -9.59 20.51 -3.52
C SER A 558 -8.60 19.82 -4.46
N GLN A 559 -7.36 20.28 -4.47
CA GLN A 559 -6.31 19.65 -5.26
C GLN A 559 -5.78 18.40 -4.56
N PHE A 560 -5.92 17.23 -5.17
CA PHE A 560 -5.48 15.95 -4.62
C PHE A 560 -6.19 15.51 -3.32
N THR A 561 -7.42 15.93 -3.10
CA THR A 561 -8.25 15.45 -1.98
C THR A 561 -8.36 13.93 -1.91
N SER A 562 -8.06 13.25 -3.01
CA SER A 562 -8.28 11.83 -3.17
C SER A 562 -7.22 10.95 -2.53
N MET A 563 -5.96 11.40 -2.44
CA MET A 563 -4.87 10.53 -1.94
C MET A 563 -4.99 10.27 -0.45
N TRP A 564 -5.25 11.29 0.35
CA TRP A 564 -5.32 11.10 1.79
C TRP A 564 -6.56 10.30 2.26
N PRO A 565 -7.77 10.46 1.69
CA PRO A 565 -8.89 9.57 2.02
C PRO A 565 -8.64 8.13 1.55
N LEU A 566 -8.13 7.94 0.34
CA LEU A 566 -7.80 6.65 -0.23
C LEU A 566 -6.84 5.86 0.67
N MET A 567 -5.78 6.51 1.16
CA MET A 567 -4.81 5.87 2.04
C MET A 567 -5.39 5.41 3.39
N LEU A 568 -6.57 5.87 3.78
CA LEU A 568 -7.25 5.37 4.98
C LEU A 568 -7.69 3.90 4.83
N PHE A 569 -7.93 3.40 3.63
CA PHE A 569 -8.14 1.97 3.39
C PHE A 569 -6.91 1.13 3.73
N VAL A 570 -5.73 1.73 3.66
CA VAL A 570 -4.46 1.10 4.01
C VAL A 570 -4.13 1.32 5.49
N TYR A 571 -4.08 2.57 5.93
CA TYR A 571 -3.59 2.92 7.27
C TYR A 571 -4.51 2.45 8.40
N ILE A 572 -5.84 2.46 8.21
CA ILE A 572 -6.76 1.99 9.25
C ILE A 572 -6.53 0.51 9.58
N PRO A 573 -6.61 -0.45 8.63
CA PRO A 573 -6.33 -1.85 8.92
C PRO A 573 -4.87 -2.09 9.34
N GLU A 574 -3.91 -1.38 8.76
CA GLU A 574 -2.51 -1.47 9.18
C GLU A 574 -2.33 -1.09 10.65
N PHE A 575 -2.80 0.07 11.07
CA PHE A 575 -2.71 0.50 12.48
C PHE A 575 -3.48 -0.42 13.42
N ILE A 576 -4.64 -0.94 13.03
CA ILE A 576 -5.39 -1.92 13.82
C ILE A 576 -4.52 -3.15 14.12
N ILE A 577 -3.82 -3.67 13.11
CA ILE A 577 -2.92 -4.83 13.26
C ILE A 577 -1.68 -4.44 14.07
N LEU A 578 -1.01 -3.36 13.71
CA LEU A 578 0.21 -2.90 14.38
C LEU A 578 -0.02 -2.63 15.87
N PHE A 579 -1.14 -2.02 16.25
CA PHE A 579 -1.46 -1.76 17.66
C PHE A 579 -1.77 -3.03 18.45
N TRP A 580 -2.17 -4.13 17.80
CA TRP A 580 -2.26 -5.41 18.48
C TRP A 580 -0.89 -5.89 18.96
N PHE A 581 0.12 -5.81 18.09
CA PHE A 581 1.51 -6.15 18.43
C PHE A 581 2.09 -5.17 19.45
N LEU A 582 1.87 -3.86 19.28
CA LEU A 582 2.31 -2.84 20.25
C LEU A 582 1.81 -3.18 21.65
N THR A 583 0.53 -3.47 21.80
CA THR A 583 -0.10 -3.84 23.07
C THR A 583 0.51 -5.13 23.64
N TRP A 584 0.75 -6.11 22.78
CA TRP A 584 1.35 -7.38 23.17
C TRP A 584 2.78 -7.20 23.70
N PHE A 585 3.62 -6.44 23.00
CA PHE A 585 5.00 -6.16 23.42
C PHE A 585 5.05 -5.43 24.75
N PHE A 586 4.20 -4.42 24.92
CA PHE A 586 4.10 -3.72 26.19
C PHE A 586 3.74 -4.66 27.35
N ARG A 587 2.73 -5.49 27.19
CA ARG A 587 2.32 -6.46 28.21
C ARG A 587 3.41 -7.50 28.47
N ARG A 588 4.21 -7.81 27.46
CA ARG A 588 5.28 -8.81 27.59
C ARG A 588 6.54 -8.26 28.25
N THR A 589 6.84 -6.98 28.08
CA THR A 589 8.07 -6.35 28.58
C THR A 589 7.83 -5.37 29.73
N GLY A 590 6.59 -5.01 30.04
CA GLY A 590 6.25 -4.00 31.04
C GLY A 590 6.71 -2.58 30.72
N LYS A 591 7.28 -2.37 29.51
CA LYS A 591 7.87 -1.10 29.07
C LYS A 591 7.43 -0.77 27.63
N ILE A 592 7.47 0.53 27.29
CA ILE A 592 6.99 1.02 25.99
C ILE A 592 7.99 0.77 24.85
N TYR A 593 9.26 0.51 25.14
CA TYR A 593 10.35 0.63 24.18
C TYR A 593 10.31 -0.41 23.06
N LEU A 594 10.19 -1.72 23.39
CA LEU A 594 10.24 -2.77 22.38
C LEU A 594 9.07 -2.67 21.39
N GLY A 595 7.86 -2.41 21.90
CA GLY A 595 6.68 -2.22 21.06
C GLY A 595 6.82 -1.02 20.13
N ALA A 596 7.22 0.13 20.67
CA ALA A 596 7.43 1.33 19.86
C ALA A 596 8.49 1.11 18.76
N LEU A 597 9.62 0.49 19.09
CA LEU A 597 10.70 0.20 18.13
C LEU A 597 10.21 -0.72 16.99
N MET A 598 9.56 -1.82 17.37
CA MET A 598 9.09 -2.81 16.37
C MET A 598 8.04 -2.23 15.44
N ILE A 599 7.06 -1.52 16.00
CA ILE A 599 5.97 -0.98 15.18
C ILE A 599 6.44 0.18 14.31
N SER A 600 7.34 1.03 14.82
CA SER A 600 8.00 2.05 14.00
C SER A 600 8.79 1.43 12.84
N GLY A 601 9.57 0.39 13.15
CA GLY A 601 10.33 -0.34 12.13
C GLY A 601 9.44 -0.92 11.02
N LEU A 602 8.33 -1.57 11.38
CA LEU A 602 7.39 -2.15 10.43
C LEU A 602 6.70 -1.07 9.58
N ALA A 603 6.10 -0.06 10.20
CA ALA A 603 5.40 1.00 9.48
C ALA A 603 6.33 1.73 8.50
N ILE A 604 7.58 1.99 8.90
CA ILE A 604 8.54 2.65 8.01
C ILE A 604 9.14 1.68 6.98
N TRP A 605 9.25 0.40 7.26
CA TRP A 605 9.64 -0.59 6.24
C TRP A 605 8.63 -0.61 5.11
N PHE A 606 7.33 -0.72 5.41
CA PHE A 606 6.29 -0.67 4.40
C PHE A 606 6.35 0.61 3.57
N LEU A 607 6.54 1.75 4.24
CA LEU A 607 6.61 3.05 3.58
C LEU A 607 7.87 3.20 2.71
N ALA A 608 9.06 2.94 3.27
CA ALA A 608 10.33 3.21 2.60
C ALA A 608 10.64 2.22 1.47
N ALA A 609 10.17 0.96 1.58
CA ALA A 609 10.45 -0.05 0.59
C ALA A 609 9.71 0.18 -0.74
N GLY A 610 8.55 0.85 -0.73
CA GLY A 610 7.71 0.96 -1.91
C GLY A 610 7.27 2.35 -2.34
N SER A 611 7.27 3.35 -1.44
CA SER A 611 6.81 4.69 -1.80
C SER A 611 7.68 5.36 -2.86
N ILE A 612 7.05 6.24 -3.62
CA ILE A 612 7.73 7.09 -4.61
C ILE A 612 8.76 7.99 -3.92
N TYR A 613 9.89 8.15 -4.59
CA TYR A 613 10.81 9.22 -4.26
C TYR A 613 10.99 10.20 -5.41
N LEU A 614 11.19 11.44 -5.06
CA LEU A 614 11.31 12.56 -5.98
C LEU A 614 12.77 12.74 -6.45
N MET A 615 12.96 13.29 -7.64
CA MET A 615 14.28 13.62 -8.17
C MET A 615 15.05 14.62 -7.31
#